data_9058ac2633b52a402c33aef100487af1
#
_entry.id   9058ac2633b52a402c33aef100487af1
#
_cell.length_a   1.000
_cell.length_b   1.000
_cell.length_c   1.000
_cell.angle_alpha   90.00
_cell.angle_beta   90.00
_cell.angle_gamma   90.00
#
_symmetry.space_group_name_H-M   'P 1'
#
loop_
_entity.id
_entity.type
_entity.pdbx_description
1 polymer ?
#
loop_
_entity_poly.entity_id
_entity_poly.type
_entity_poly.pdbx_seq_one_letter_code
_entity_poly.pdbx_strand_id
1 'polypeptide(L)'
;MTKTLYIHIGHYKTGTTALQVLMAENQAFLQKHGIEYSSLFQTYSKHSDLAFSIFRAAGVTRLMHGYQKPIQPLDMWEQLFAHVRASAQETVVVSSEELIRIGEFPEACDLLQQIATLGHGIEVKVIAYLRSPDSHLRSWYNQLVKMGIPVSDFTTAVRGEIERIHLDYDLALAPWITAFGADNVILRDYDAARRGGETGIFRDFLGLFGLAFSGALNLPVGDPNPRLDDRVLELTRMMQNLGLARPTITSLCEQAAQFLAQQDAQAQAGRMAFADVCARIDGGLERIAGVGNSNVDIAAFRARLPQAEDQALVDQTQMTGFVLAELLALRKRINRTLPALTERLALLEARLDMVAPPETEAETGAEG
;
A
#
# COMPACT_ATOMS: atom_id res chain seq x y z
N MET A 1 -30.51 -21.45 -19.08
CA MET A 1 -29.08 -21.06 -19.26
C MET A 1 -28.34 -21.42 -17.98
N THR A 2 -27.09 -21.85 -18.08
CA THR A 2 -26.27 -22.16 -16.92
C THR A 2 -25.85 -20.85 -16.26
N LYS A 3 -26.03 -20.72 -14.95
CA LYS A 3 -25.57 -19.56 -14.18
C LYS A 3 -24.07 -19.62 -13.99
N THR A 4 -23.39 -18.47 -14.01
CA THR A 4 -21.96 -18.37 -13.76
C THR A 4 -21.68 -17.54 -12.51
N LEU A 5 -20.88 -18.08 -11.59
CA LEU A 5 -20.34 -17.37 -10.44
C LEU A 5 -18.87 -17.04 -10.68
N TYR A 6 -18.53 -15.76 -10.69
CA TYR A 6 -17.15 -15.32 -10.67
C TYR A 6 -16.70 -14.99 -9.24
N ILE A 7 -15.63 -15.60 -8.81
CA ILE A 7 -15.00 -15.39 -7.51
C ILE A 7 -13.67 -14.68 -7.73
N HIS A 8 -13.63 -13.36 -7.48
CA HIS A 8 -12.39 -12.59 -7.55
C HIS A 8 -11.64 -12.71 -6.21
N ILE A 9 -10.50 -13.39 -6.23
CA ILE A 9 -9.72 -13.73 -5.03
C ILE A 9 -8.51 -12.82 -4.78
N GLY A 10 -8.30 -11.80 -5.58
CA GLY A 10 -7.14 -10.91 -5.50
C GLY A 10 -6.02 -11.40 -6.42
N HIS A 11 -4.76 -11.19 -6.11
CA HIS A 11 -3.96 -11.13 -4.88
C HIS A 11 -4.06 -9.77 -4.15
N TYR A 12 -3.46 -9.69 -2.95
CA TYR A 12 -3.24 -8.40 -2.29
C TYR A 12 -2.39 -7.48 -3.16
N LYS A 13 -2.60 -6.17 -3.07
CA LYS A 13 -1.83 -5.15 -3.78
C LYS A 13 -1.91 -5.23 -5.32
N THR A 14 -3.02 -5.77 -5.83
CA THR A 14 -3.36 -5.85 -7.25
C THR A 14 -4.60 -5.02 -7.62
N GLY A 15 -4.86 -3.93 -6.88
CA GLY A 15 -5.97 -3.03 -7.19
C GLY A 15 -7.35 -3.55 -6.78
N THR A 16 -7.42 -4.59 -5.95
CA THR A 16 -8.67 -5.25 -5.52
C THR A 16 -9.70 -4.26 -4.97
N THR A 17 -9.28 -3.36 -4.09
CA THR A 17 -10.17 -2.32 -3.52
C THR A 17 -10.79 -1.44 -4.62
N ALA A 18 -10.00 -1.03 -5.61
CA ALA A 18 -10.50 -0.20 -6.70
C ALA A 18 -11.53 -0.95 -7.57
N LEU A 19 -11.29 -2.24 -7.85
CA LEU A 19 -12.23 -3.09 -8.58
C LEU A 19 -13.52 -3.33 -7.78
N GLN A 20 -13.42 -3.56 -6.48
CA GLN A 20 -14.57 -3.73 -5.59
C GLN A 20 -15.45 -2.47 -5.54
N VAL A 21 -14.84 -1.30 -5.41
CA VAL A 21 -15.56 -0.01 -5.45
C VAL A 21 -16.20 0.21 -6.83
N LEU A 22 -15.48 -0.05 -7.93
CA LEU A 22 -16.02 0.03 -9.27
C LEU A 22 -17.30 -0.80 -9.41
N MET A 23 -17.27 -2.07 -8.98
CA MET A 23 -18.43 -2.96 -9.09
C MET A 23 -19.59 -2.51 -8.20
N ALA A 24 -19.31 -2.10 -6.97
CA ALA A 24 -20.33 -1.68 -6.00
C ALA A 24 -21.05 -0.39 -6.44
N GLU A 25 -20.32 0.57 -7.04
CA GLU A 25 -20.89 1.86 -7.45
C GLU A 25 -21.52 1.85 -8.84
N ASN A 26 -21.31 0.78 -9.62
CA ASN A 26 -21.85 0.67 -10.97
C ASN A 26 -22.84 -0.50 -11.15
N GLN A 27 -23.56 -0.89 -10.10
CA GLN A 27 -24.46 -2.04 -10.13
C GLN A 27 -25.54 -1.92 -11.21
N ALA A 28 -26.14 -0.75 -11.42
CA ALA A 28 -27.13 -0.54 -12.46
C ALA A 28 -26.58 -0.77 -13.88
N PHE A 29 -25.32 -0.36 -14.12
CA PHE A 29 -24.63 -0.65 -15.37
C PHE A 29 -24.38 -2.15 -15.53
N LEU A 30 -23.87 -2.83 -14.52
CA LEU A 30 -23.62 -4.26 -14.54
C LEU A 30 -24.89 -5.08 -14.79
N GLN A 31 -25.97 -4.78 -14.07
CA GLN A 31 -27.26 -5.45 -14.20
C GLN A 31 -27.85 -5.31 -15.60
N LYS A 32 -27.72 -4.14 -16.24
CA LYS A 32 -28.12 -3.92 -17.63
C LYS A 32 -27.39 -4.87 -18.60
N HIS A 33 -26.23 -5.36 -18.23
CA HIS A 33 -25.40 -6.27 -19.03
C HIS A 33 -25.42 -7.72 -18.52
N GLY A 34 -26.42 -8.09 -17.71
CA GLY A 34 -26.59 -9.46 -17.23
C GLY A 34 -25.67 -9.86 -16.07
N ILE A 35 -25.05 -8.90 -15.39
CA ILE A 35 -24.09 -9.13 -14.32
C ILE A 35 -24.64 -8.55 -13.01
N GLU A 36 -24.52 -9.30 -11.94
CA GLU A 36 -24.80 -8.89 -10.57
C GLU A 36 -23.50 -8.89 -9.76
N TYR A 37 -23.14 -7.76 -9.17
CA TYR A 37 -22.19 -7.76 -8.06
C TYR A 37 -22.99 -8.03 -6.79
N SER A 38 -22.82 -9.21 -6.20
CA SER A 38 -23.70 -9.69 -5.13
C SER A 38 -23.73 -8.77 -3.93
N SER A 39 -24.92 -8.48 -3.40
CA SER A 39 -25.07 -7.81 -2.11
C SER A 39 -25.05 -8.78 -0.93
N LEU A 40 -25.13 -10.09 -1.20
CA LEU A 40 -25.17 -11.12 -0.16
C LEU A 40 -23.79 -11.24 0.49
N PHE A 41 -23.72 -11.12 1.83
CA PHE A 41 -22.49 -11.10 2.61
C PHE A 41 -21.48 -9.99 2.25
N GLN A 42 -21.97 -8.97 1.54
CA GLN A 42 -21.17 -7.80 1.22
C GLN A 42 -21.06 -6.90 2.47
N THR A 43 -19.83 -6.56 2.81
CA THR A 43 -19.51 -5.55 3.83
C THR A 43 -18.66 -4.47 3.17
N TYR A 44 -19.14 -3.22 3.19
CA TYR A 44 -18.62 -2.14 2.33
C TYR A 44 -18.74 -2.54 0.85
N SER A 45 -17.61 -2.68 0.16
CA SER A 45 -17.57 -3.07 -1.25
C SER A 45 -17.02 -4.50 -1.48
N LYS A 46 -16.88 -5.33 -0.44
CA LYS A 46 -16.22 -6.65 -0.54
C LYS A 46 -16.94 -7.75 0.24
N HIS A 47 -16.59 -9.01 -0.05
CA HIS A 47 -17.20 -10.21 0.50
C HIS A 47 -16.24 -10.96 1.44
N SER A 48 -15.56 -10.24 2.33
CA SER A 48 -14.56 -10.83 3.25
C SER A 48 -15.16 -11.88 4.20
N ASP A 49 -16.46 -11.79 4.49
CA ASP A 49 -17.16 -12.75 5.34
C ASP A 49 -17.09 -14.18 4.78
N LEU A 50 -17.09 -14.34 3.45
CA LEU A 50 -16.92 -15.65 2.81
C LEU A 50 -15.57 -16.28 3.14
N ALA A 51 -14.49 -15.50 3.14
CA ALA A 51 -13.16 -15.96 3.53
C ALA A 51 -13.07 -16.20 5.05
N PHE A 52 -13.56 -15.25 5.84
CA PHE A 52 -13.45 -15.30 7.30
C PHE A 52 -14.25 -16.47 7.92
N SER A 53 -15.37 -16.87 7.32
CA SER A 53 -16.10 -18.06 7.75
C SER A 53 -15.25 -19.32 7.61
N ILE A 54 -14.55 -19.49 6.51
CA ILE A 54 -13.64 -20.61 6.23
C ILE A 54 -12.49 -20.59 7.25
N PHE A 55 -11.82 -19.44 7.42
CA PHE A 55 -10.70 -19.31 8.34
C PHE A 55 -11.09 -19.57 9.78
N ARG A 56 -12.27 -19.11 10.21
CA ARG A 56 -12.79 -19.38 11.56
C ARG A 56 -12.98 -20.88 11.77
N ALA A 57 -13.57 -21.57 10.81
CA ALA A 57 -13.78 -23.02 10.88
C ALA A 57 -12.46 -23.81 10.79
N ALA A 58 -11.46 -23.28 10.09
CA ALA A 58 -10.08 -23.81 10.04
C ALA A 58 -9.25 -23.46 11.29
N GLY A 59 -9.86 -22.92 12.35
CA GLY A 59 -9.18 -22.68 13.63
C GLY A 59 -8.39 -21.34 13.71
N VAL A 60 -8.50 -20.45 12.73
CA VAL A 60 -7.85 -19.14 12.79
C VAL A 60 -8.59 -18.25 13.79
N THR A 61 -7.94 -17.94 14.91
CA THR A 61 -8.55 -17.21 16.03
C THR A 61 -8.52 -15.69 15.86
N ARG A 62 -7.48 -15.17 15.21
CA ARG A 62 -7.32 -13.73 14.97
C ARG A 62 -7.68 -13.39 13.52
N LEU A 63 -8.89 -12.89 13.33
CA LEU A 63 -9.39 -12.43 12.04
C LEU A 63 -9.47 -10.91 12.02
N MET A 64 -9.22 -10.33 10.84
CA MET A 64 -9.34 -8.89 10.63
C MET A 64 -10.76 -8.44 10.99
N HIS A 65 -10.88 -7.22 11.51
CA HIS A 65 -12.15 -6.61 11.93
C HIS A 65 -12.92 -7.39 13.00
N GLY A 66 -12.29 -8.35 13.71
CA GLY A 66 -12.94 -9.07 14.80
C GLY A 66 -14.15 -9.89 14.35
N TYR A 67 -14.10 -10.53 13.17
CA TYR A 67 -15.19 -11.35 12.63
C TYR A 67 -15.77 -12.33 13.65
N GLN A 68 -17.07 -12.26 13.91
CA GLN A 68 -17.78 -13.04 14.92
C GLN A 68 -19.11 -13.61 14.40
N LYS A 69 -19.36 -13.63 13.09
CA LYS A 69 -20.63 -14.17 12.56
C LYS A 69 -20.76 -15.66 12.88
N PRO A 70 -21.93 -16.13 13.32
CA PRO A 70 -22.15 -17.52 13.73
C PRO A 70 -22.36 -18.48 12.56
N ILE A 71 -22.48 -17.97 11.32
CA ILE A 71 -22.80 -18.79 10.14
C ILE A 71 -21.60 -19.68 9.81
N GLN A 72 -21.86 -20.98 9.67
CA GLN A 72 -20.83 -21.95 9.25
C GLN A 72 -20.48 -21.75 7.76
N PRO A 73 -19.23 -22.04 7.35
CA PRO A 73 -18.79 -21.78 5.98
C PRO A 73 -19.64 -22.51 4.93
N LEU A 74 -19.97 -23.76 5.16
CA LEU A 74 -20.79 -24.54 4.21
C LEU A 74 -22.19 -23.92 4.06
N ASP A 75 -22.84 -23.53 5.16
CA ASP A 75 -24.14 -22.87 5.12
C ASP A 75 -24.09 -21.50 4.42
N MET A 76 -23.00 -20.74 4.66
CA MET A 76 -22.82 -19.44 4.04
C MET A 76 -22.64 -19.57 2.52
N TRP A 77 -21.83 -20.51 2.07
CA TRP A 77 -21.57 -20.74 0.66
C TRP A 77 -22.77 -21.39 -0.03
N GLU A 78 -23.53 -22.28 0.65
CA GLU A 78 -24.79 -22.79 0.14
C GLU A 78 -25.82 -21.67 -0.11
N GLN A 79 -25.93 -20.72 0.83
CA GLN A 79 -26.76 -19.53 0.63
C GLN A 79 -26.31 -18.70 -0.59
N LEU A 80 -24.99 -18.54 -0.78
CA LEU A 80 -24.46 -17.86 -1.97
C LEU A 80 -24.83 -18.63 -3.26
N PHE A 81 -24.64 -19.93 -3.31
CA PHE A 81 -25.02 -20.72 -4.48
C PHE A 81 -26.53 -20.72 -4.75
N ALA A 82 -27.35 -20.74 -3.69
CA ALA A 82 -28.80 -20.60 -3.81
C ALA A 82 -29.17 -19.23 -4.38
N HIS A 83 -28.52 -18.16 -3.91
CA HIS A 83 -28.68 -16.81 -4.44
C HIS A 83 -28.28 -16.74 -5.93
N VAL A 84 -27.17 -17.32 -6.33
CA VAL A 84 -26.74 -17.39 -7.74
C VAL A 84 -27.79 -18.07 -8.61
N ARG A 85 -28.36 -19.21 -8.16
CA ARG A 85 -29.40 -19.93 -8.89
C ARG A 85 -30.68 -19.10 -9.04
N ALA A 86 -31.02 -18.29 -8.02
CA ALA A 86 -32.22 -17.46 -7.98
C ALA A 86 -32.03 -16.07 -8.64
N SER A 87 -30.80 -15.65 -8.90
CA SER A 87 -30.52 -14.33 -9.49
C SER A 87 -31.23 -14.14 -10.82
N ALA A 88 -31.72 -12.93 -11.08
CA ALA A 88 -32.25 -12.54 -12.39
C ALA A 88 -31.13 -12.43 -13.45
N GLN A 89 -29.88 -12.24 -13.01
CA GLN A 89 -28.73 -12.09 -13.90
C GLN A 89 -28.11 -13.47 -14.24
N GLU A 90 -27.47 -13.57 -15.40
CA GLU A 90 -26.77 -14.79 -15.82
C GLU A 90 -25.44 -14.96 -15.08
N THR A 91 -24.81 -13.86 -14.73
CA THR A 91 -23.51 -13.79 -14.08
C THR A 91 -23.63 -13.13 -12.72
N VAL A 92 -23.08 -13.76 -11.69
CA VAL A 92 -22.92 -13.18 -10.35
C VAL A 92 -21.42 -13.08 -10.01
N VAL A 93 -21.02 -11.98 -9.41
CA VAL A 93 -19.63 -11.73 -9.03
C VAL A 93 -19.53 -11.50 -7.53
N VAL A 94 -18.56 -12.13 -6.88
CA VAL A 94 -18.12 -11.84 -5.51
C VAL A 94 -16.62 -11.53 -5.50
N SER A 95 -16.16 -10.71 -4.56
CA SER A 95 -14.75 -10.32 -4.48
C SER A 95 -14.26 -10.21 -3.05
N SER A 96 -13.15 -10.87 -2.75
CA SER A 96 -12.43 -10.75 -1.48
C SER A 96 -10.98 -11.16 -1.66
N GLU A 97 -10.05 -10.27 -1.39
CA GLU A 97 -8.60 -10.56 -1.42
C GLU A 97 -8.17 -11.52 -0.31
N GLU A 98 -8.95 -11.64 0.76
CA GLU A 98 -8.65 -12.57 1.84
C GLU A 98 -8.71 -14.03 1.37
N LEU A 99 -9.52 -14.34 0.34
CA LEU A 99 -9.67 -15.68 -0.21
C LEU A 99 -8.37 -16.27 -0.77
N ILE A 100 -7.41 -15.44 -1.18
CA ILE A 100 -6.11 -15.91 -1.68
C ILE A 100 -5.32 -16.69 -0.61
N ARG A 101 -5.59 -16.43 0.67
CA ARG A 101 -4.86 -17.03 1.80
C ARG A 101 -5.33 -18.44 2.16
N ILE A 102 -6.31 -19.00 1.50
CA ILE A 102 -6.84 -20.34 1.82
C ILE A 102 -5.72 -21.38 1.84
N GLY A 103 -4.75 -21.27 0.93
CA GLY A 103 -3.61 -22.20 0.85
C GLY A 103 -2.67 -22.21 2.06
N GLU A 104 -2.75 -21.22 2.95
CA GLU A 104 -1.97 -21.21 4.18
C GLU A 104 -2.48 -22.19 5.24
N PHE A 105 -3.73 -22.67 5.10
CA PHE A 105 -4.42 -23.47 6.11
C PHE A 105 -4.96 -24.75 5.49
N PRO A 106 -4.39 -25.96 5.80
CA PRO A 106 -4.85 -27.22 5.22
C PRO A 106 -6.35 -27.45 5.42
N GLU A 107 -6.88 -27.16 6.62
CA GLU A 107 -8.31 -27.32 6.91
C GLU A 107 -9.19 -26.38 6.07
N ALA A 108 -8.68 -25.20 5.71
CA ALA A 108 -9.39 -24.28 4.81
C ALA A 108 -9.38 -24.82 3.36
N CYS A 109 -8.32 -25.50 2.94
CA CYS A 109 -8.27 -26.16 1.64
C CYS A 109 -9.32 -27.28 1.55
N ASP A 110 -9.45 -28.10 2.59
CA ASP A 110 -10.45 -29.18 2.66
C ASP A 110 -11.88 -28.61 2.64
N LEU A 111 -12.12 -27.51 3.36
CA LEU A 111 -13.42 -26.81 3.34
C LEU A 111 -13.72 -26.25 1.95
N LEU A 112 -12.73 -25.69 1.25
CA LEU A 112 -12.92 -25.17 -0.10
C LEU A 112 -13.32 -26.29 -1.08
N GLN A 113 -12.74 -27.49 -0.97
CA GLN A 113 -13.14 -28.64 -1.78
C GLN A 113 -14.60 -29.05 -1.50
N GLN A 114 -15.02 -29.08 -0.22
CA GLN A 114 -16.41 -29.33 0.13
C GLN A 114 -17.34 -28.24 -0.43
N ILE A 115 -16.98 -26.98 -0.33
CA ILE A 115 -17.71 -25.84 -0.90
C ILE A 115 -17.88 -26.02 -2.41
N ALA A 116 -16.85 -26.45 -3.13
CA ALA A 116 -16.93 -26.64 -4.56
C ALA A 116 -18.03 -27.68 -4.94
N THR A 117 -18.27 -28.68 -4.10
CA THR A 117 -19.33 -29.68 -4.34
C THR A 117 -20.75 -29.10 -4.22
N LEU A 118 -20.95 -27.99 -3.50
CA LEU A 118 -22.25 -27.32 -3.34
C LEU A 118 -22.67 -26.56 -4.62
N GLY A 119 -21.70 -26.24 -5.49
CA GLY A 119 -21.89 -25.47 -6.71
C GLY A 119 -22.56 -26.21 -7.88
N HIS A 120 -23.21 -27.37 -7.66
CA HIS A 120 -23.82 -28.13 -8.74
C HIS A 120 -24.78 -27.32 -9.61
N GLY A 121 -24.59 -27.39 -10.93
CA GLY A 121 -25.39 -26.67 -11.92
C GLY A 121 -25.01 -25.19 -12.08
N ILE A 122 -23.96 -24.75 -11.42
CA ILE A 122 -23.37 -23.41 -11.57
C ILE A 122 -21.98 -23.57 -12.18
N GLU A 123 -21.65 -22.78 -13.17
CA GLU A 123 -20.28 -22.63 -13.64
C GLU A 123 -19.53 -21.67 -12.70
N VAL A 124 -18.49 -22.14 -12.03
CA VAL A 124 -17.68 -21.30 -11.13
C VAL A 124 -16.38 -20.92 -11.84
N LYS A 125 -16.10 -19.63 -11.95
CA LYS A 125 -14.84 -19.07 -12.47
C LYS A 125 -14.13 -18.29 -11.35
N VAL A 126 -12.84 -18.56 -11.21
CA VAL A 126 -12.00 -17.88 -10.21
C VAL A 126 -11.09 -16.88 -10.92
N ILE A 127 -11.10 -15.63 -10.48
CA ILE A 127 -10.24 -14.58 -11.05
C ILE A 127 -9.15 -14.24 -10.04
N ALA A 128 -7.89 -14.31 -10.46
CA ALA A 128 -6.75 -13.87 -9.68
C ALA A 128 -5.87 -12.92 -10.51
N TYR A 129 -5.65 -11.70 -9.99
CA TYR A 129 -4.63 -10.80 -10.52
C TYR A 129 -3.31 -11.08 -9.82
N LEU A 130 -2.28 -11.38 -10.59
CA LEU A 130 -0.93 -11.55 -10.11
C LEU A 130 -0.10 -10.33 -10.47
N ARG A 131 0.80 -9.96 -9.61
CA ARG A 131 1.77 -8.89 -9.83
C ARG A 131 3.17 -9.50 -9.91
N SER A 132 4.09 -8.89 -10.68
CA SER A 132 5.46 -9.38 -10.75
C SER A 132 6.09 -9.49 -9.36
N PRO A 133 6.88 -10.53 -9.07
CA PRO A 133 7.34 -10.85 -7.72
C PRO A 133 8.00 -9.68 -6.99
N ASP A 134 8.96 -8.99 -7.60
CA ASP A 134 9.62 -7.83 -6.96
C ASP A 134 8.62 -6.70 -6.66
N SER A 135 7.79 -6.33 -7.63
CA SER A 135 6.78 -5.28 -7.45
C SER A 135 5.74 -5.63 -6.40
N HIS A 136 5.37 -6.92 -6.31
CA HIS A 136 4.44 -7.43 -5.30
C HIS A 136 5.04 -7.31 -3.90
N LEU A 137 6.24 -7.84 -3.71
CA LEU A 137 6.92 -7.85 -2.42
C LEU A 137 7.23 -6.44 -1.92
N ARG A 138 7.71 -5.53 -2.78
CA ARG A 138 7.89 -4.12 -2.40
C ARG A 138 6.59 -3.44 -2.03
N SER A 139 5.51 -3.74 -2.74
CA SER A 139 4.19 -3.18 -2.41
C SER A 139 3.63 -3.73 -1.11
N TRP A 140 3.87 -5.01 -0.80
CA TRP A 140 3.46 -5.62 0.45
C TRP A 140 4.31 -5.11 1.63
N TYR A 141 5.62 -5.06 1.46
CA TYR A 141 6.52 -4.45 2.44
C TYR A 141 6.10 -3.02 2.81
N ASN A 142 5.81 -2.17 1.81
CA ASN A 142 5.26 -0.84 2.02
C ASN A 142 3.95 -0.89 2.83
N GLN A 143 3.08 -1.86 2.56
CA GLN A 143 1.84 -2.05 3.31
C GLN A 143 2.07 -2.43 4.77
N LEU A 144 3.03 -3.31 5.07
CA LEU A 144 3.38 -3.70 6.44
C LEU A 144 3.86 -2.49 7.25
N VAL A 145 4.77 -1.70 6.70
CA VAL A 145 5.24 -0.45 7.33
C VAL A 145 4.08 0.52 7.53
N LYS A 146 3.23 0.72 6.53
CA LYS A 146 2.05 1.59 6.62
C LYS A 146 1.05 1.15 7.71
N MET A 147 0.91 -0.16 7.92
CA MET A 147 0.08 -0.73 9.00
C MET A 147 0.71 -0.58 10.39
N GLY A 148 1.97 -0.16 10.47
CA GLY A 148 2.71 -0.04 11.72
C GLY A 148 3.21 -1.38 12.25
N ILE A 149 3.35 -2.38 11.38
CA ILE A 149 3.93 -3.68 11.73
C ILE A 149 5.45 -3.51 11.74
N PRO A 150 6.13 -3.79 12.87
CA PRO A 150 7.58 -3.75 12.92
C PRO A 150 8.17 -4.78 11.95
N VAL A 151 8.98 -4.31 11.02
CA VAL A 151 9.69 -5.17 10.07
C VAL A 151 11.15 -4.71 9.94
N SER A 152 12.02 -5.65 9.57
CA SER A 152 13.43 -5.38 9.24
C SER A 152 13.53 -4.64 7.90
N ASP A 153 14.74 -4.42 7.39
CA ASP A 153 14.93 -3.96 6.02
C ASP A 153 14.32 -4.95 5.00
N PHE A 154 14.08 -4.47 3.79
CA PHE A 154 13.37 -5.24 2.77
C PHE A 154 13.97 -6.63 2.52
N THR A 155 15.30 -6.73 2.44
CA THR A 155 15.97 -8.02 2.16
C THR A 155 15.76 -9.02 3.30
N THR A 156 15.90 -8.56 4.54
CA THR A 156 15.68 -9.38 5.73
C THR A 156 14.20 -9.77 5.87
N ALA A 157 13.30 -8.84 5.65
CA ALA A 157 11.85 -9.09 5.71
C ALA A 157 11.40 -10.14 4.68
N VAL A 158 11.88 -10.08 3.45
CA VAL A 158 11.57 -11.09 2.40
C VAL A 158 12.10 -12.47 2.78
N ARG A 159 13.21 -12.55 3.50
CA ARG A 159 13.81 -13.84 3.89
C ARG A 159 13.06 -14.57 5.00
N GLY A 160 12.32 -13.87 5.86
CA GLY A 160 11.74 -14.54 7.03
C GLY A 160 10.58 -13.84 7.74
N GLU A 161 10.16 -12.64 7.35
CA GLU A 161 9.11 -11.89 8.03
C GLU A 161 7.85 -11.71 7.19
N ILE A 162 7.97 -11.79 5.85
CA ILE A 162 6.82 -11.76 4.95
C ILE A 162 6.19 -13.14 4.88
N GLU A 163 4.87 -13.20 4.97
CA GLU A 163 4.09 -14.44 4.94
C GLU A 163 4.28 -15.17 3.60
N ARG A 164 4.33 -16.50 3.66
CA ARG A 164 4.60 -17.37 2.50
C ARG A 164 3.64 -17.15 1.34
N ILE A 165 2.41 -16.76 1.61
CA ILE A 165 1.40 -16.51 0.57
C ILE A 165 1.82 -15.42 -0.42
N HIS A 166 2.69 -14.49 -0.01
CA HIS A 166 3.23 -13.44 -0.86
C HIS A 166 4.46 -13.86 -1.67
N LEU A 167 5.05 -15.02 -1.31
CA LEU A 167 6.29 -15.55 -1.89
C LEU A 167 6.02 -16.75 -2.81
N ASP A 168 4.86 -17.39 -2.67
CA ASP A 168 4.54 -18.68 -3.27
C ASP A 168 3.17 -18.64 -3.96
N TYR A 169 3.19 -18.41 -5.27
CA TYR A 169 1.96 -18.35 -6.07
C TYR A 169 1.28 -19.70 -6.19
N ASP A 170 2.03 -20.80 -6.07
CA ASP A 170 1.42 -22.14 -6.06
C ASP A 170 0.61 -22.34 -4.77
N LEU A 171 1.17 -21.97 -3.62
CA LEU A 171 0.43 -21.98 -2.35
C LEU A 171 -0.87 -21.16 -2.43
N ALA A 172 -0.86 -20.03 -3.15
CA ALA A 172 -2.02 -19.16 -3.32
C ALA A 172 -3.10 -19.77 -4.24
N LEU A 173 -2.71 -20.49 -5.28
CA LEU A 173 -3.59 -20.88 -6.38
C LEU A 173 -3.95 -22.38 -6.40
N ALA A 174 -3.08 -23.26 -5.90
CA ALA A 174 -3.31 -24.70 -5.94
C ALA A 174 -4.64 -25.14 -5.29
N PRO A 175 -5.10 -24.56 -4.16
CA PRO A 175 -6.40 -24.92 -3.58
C PRO A 175 -7.57 -24.64 -4.55
N TRP A 176 -7.51 -23.53 -5.26
CA TRP A 176 -8.54 -23.09 -6.20
C TRP A 176 -8.52 -23.94 -7.47
N ILE A 177 -7.33 -24.27 -7.97
CA ILE A 177 -7.15 -25.18 -9.11
C ILE A 177 -7.67 -26.57 -8.76
N THR A 178 -7.38 -27.06 -7.56
CA THR A 178 -7.85 -28.37 -7.09
C THR A 178 -9.37 -28.41 -6.93
N ALA A 179 -9.97 -27.34 -6.37
CA ALA A 179 -11.40 -27.31 -6.09
C ALA A 179 -12.27 -27.10 -7.34
N PHE A 180 -11.82 -26.26 -8.28
CA PHE A 180 -12.65 -25.83 -9.41
C PHE A 180 -12.10 -26.23 -10.78
N GLY A 181 -10.89 -26.79 -10.85
CA GLY A 181 -10.21 -27.15 -12.10
C GLY A 181 -9.44 -25.99 -12.73
N ALA A 182 -8.31 -26.29 -13.36
CA ALA A 182 -7.40 -25.30 -13.95
C ALA A 182 -8.08 -24.42 -15.01
N ASP A 183 -8.97 -24.97 -15.82
CA ASP A 183 -9.69 -24.26 -16.89
C ASP A 183 -10.67 -23.20 -16.34
N ASN A 184 -10.97 -23.27 -15.07
CA ASN A 184 -11.86 -22.35 -14.39
C ASN A 184 -11.11 -21.27 -13.59
N VAL A 185 -9.78 -21.29 -13.54
CA VAL A 185 -8.95 -20.30 -12.88
C VAL A 185 -8.37 -19.35 -13.93
N ILE A 186 -8.80 -18.09 -13.85
CA ILE A 186 -8.43 -17.02 -14.78
C ILE A 186 -7.33 -16.19 -14.13
N LEU A 187 -6.11 -16.29 -14.63
CA LEU A 187 -4.97 -15.53 -14.17
C LEU A 187 -4.79 -14.27 -15.04
N ARG A 188 -4.60 -13.13 -14.38
CA ARG A 188 -4.38 -11.85 -15.04
C ARG A 188 -3.08 -11.18 -14.54
N ASP A 189 -2.33 -10.59 -15.46
CA ASP A 189 -1.14 -9.82 -15.15
C ASP A 189 -1.54 -8.39 -14.78
N TYR A 190 -1.41 -8.06 -13.49
CA TYR A 190 -1.71 -6.72 -12.97
C TYR A 190 -0.81 -5.63 -13.55
N ASP A 191 0.49 -5.91 -13.69
CA ASP A 191 1.44 -4.93 -14.21
C ASP A 191 1.18 -4.65 -15.71
N ALA A 192 0.76 -5.67 -16.46
CA ALA A 192 0.32 -5.51 -17.85
C ALA A 192 -0.95 -4.65 -17.95
N ALA A 193 -1.95 -4.92 -17.11
CA ALA A 193 -3.18 -4.13 -17.06
C ALA A 193 -2.88 -2.66 -16.72
N ARG A 194 -1.99 -2.40 -15.76
CA ARG A 194 -1.58 -1.05 -15.34
C ARG A 194 -0.84 -0.26 -16.44
N ARG A 195 -0.17 -0.93 -17.38
CA ARG A 195 0.42 -0.24 -18.55
C ARG A 195 -0.62 0.46 -19.43
N GLY A 196 -1.88 0.07 -19.34
CA GLY A 196 -3.02 0.77 -19.96
C GLY A 196 -3.42 2.10 -19.31
N GLY A 197 -2.61 2.64 -18.40
CA GLY A 197 -2.85 3.88 -17.67
C GLY A 197 -3.77 3.71 -16.45
N GLU A 198 -4.31 4.81 -15.93
CA GLU A 198 -5.13 4.81 -14.71
C GLU A 198 -6.38 3.92 -14.81
N THR A 199 -6.97 3.82 -16.00
CA THR A 199 -8.15 2.98 -16.24
C THR A 199 -7.83 1.57 -16.72
N GLY A 200 -6.55 1.22 -16.85
CA GLY A 200 -6.11 -0.04 -17.45
C GLY A 200 -6.67 -1.27 -16.74
N ILE A 201 -6.60 -1.29 -15.41
CA ILE A 201 -7.14 -2.39 -14.60
C ILE A 201 -8.67 -2.55 -14.74
N PHE A 202 -9.40 -1.44 -14.86
CA PHE A 202 -10.85 -1.47 -15.05
C PHE A 202 -11.24 -1.99 -16.43
N ARG A 203 -10.49 -1.59 -17.48
CA ARG A 203 -10.66 -2.10 -18.84
C ARG A 203 -10.41 -3.59 -18.93
N ASP A 204 -9.33 -4.05 -18.32
CA ASP A 204 -8.96 -5.45 -18.30
C ASP A 204 -10.01 -6.30 -17.57
N PHE A 205 -10.46 -5.84 -16.40
CA PHE A 205 -11.46 -6.55 -15.60
C PHE A 205 -12.83 -6.62 -16.30
N LEU A 206 -13.33 -5.50 -16.83
CA LEU A 206 -14.60 -5.49 -17.57
C LEU A 206 -14.53 -6.32 -18.84
N GLY A 207 -13.37 -6.38 -19.48
CA GLY A 207 -13.11 -7.21 -20.64
C GLY A 207 -13.31 -8.72 -20.40
N LEU A 208 -13.13 -9.21 -19.16
CA LEU A 208 -13.43 -10.59 -18.78
C LEU A 208 -14.91 -10.96 -18.95
N PHE A 209 -15.78 -9.97 -18.89
CA PHE A 209 -17.22 -10.11 -19.07
C PHE A 209 -17.69 -9.67 -20.47
N GLY A 210 -16.75 -9.40 -21.39
CA GLY A 210 -17.08 -8.88 -22.71
C GLY A 210 -17.55 -7.42 -22.72
N LEU A 211 -17.35 -6.67 -21.62
CA LEU A 211 -17.81 -5.30 -21.50
C LEU A 211 -16.70 -4.30 -21.91
N ALA A 212 -17.10 -3.32 -22.71
CA ALA A 212 -16.26 -2.17 -22.99
C ALA A 212 -16.25 -1.17 -21.82
N PHE A 213 -15.09 -0.62 -21.51
CA PHE A 213 -15.00 0.45 -20.54
C PHE A 213 -15.71 1.72 -21.07
N SER A 214 -16.53 2.32 -20.25
CA SER A 214 -17.25 3.56 -20.54
C SER A 214 -16.79 4.68 -19.63
N GLY A 215 -16.62 5.88 -20.17
CA GLY A 215 -16.34 7.08 -19.36
C GLY A 215 -17.51 7.54 -18.47
N ALA A 216 -18.68 6.90 -18.60
CA ALA A 216 -19.85 7.16 -17.75
C ALA A 216 -19.84 6.34 -16.43
N LEU A 217 -18.84 5.46 -16.26
CA LEU A 217 -18.70 4.67 -15.03
C LEU A 217 -18.19 5.55 -13.88
N ASN A 218 -18.75 5.33 -12.69
CA ASN A 218 -18.26 5.91 -11.47
C ASN A 218 -16.96 5.20 -11.09
N LEU A 219 -15.85 5.94 -11.14
CA LEU A 219 -14.54 5.43 -10.76
C LEU A 219 -14.21 5.86 -9.32
N PRO A 220 -13.43 5.06 -8.59
CA PRO A 220 -12.87 5.51 -7.32
C PRO A 220 -12.12 6.83 -7.48
N VAL A 221 -12.34 7.78 -6.60
CA VAL A 221 -11.63 9.06 -6.60
C VAL A 221 -10.23 8.84 -6.01
N GLY A 222 -9.20 9.01 -6.82
CA GLY A 222 -7.80 8.82 -6.42
C GLY A 222 -7.43 7.34 -6.17
N ASP A 223 -6.27 7.12 -5.55
CA ASP A 223 -5.87 5.79 -5.06
C ASP A 223 -6.47 5.59 -3.67
N PRO A 224 -7.42 4.63 -3.48
CA PRO A 224 -8.04 4.39 -2.17
C PRO A 224 -7.04 3.87 -1.13
N ASN A 225 -5.85 3.46 -1.54
CA ASN A 225 -4.78 3.00 -0.65
C ASN A 225 -3.40 3.44 -1.16
N PRO A 226 -3.09 4.77 -1.14
CA PRO A 226 -1.86 5.29 -1.69
C PRO A 226 -0.64 4.67 -1.01
N ARG A 227 0.40 4.42 -1.81
CA ARG A 227 1.70 3.95 -1.33
C ARG A 227 2.41 5.08 -0.59
N LEU A 228 3.15 4.75 0.48
CA LEU A 228 4.12 5.69 1.05
C LEU A 228 5.25 5.89 0.02
N ASP A 229 5.75 7.12 -0.07
CA ASP A 229 6.96 7.42 -0.83
C ASP A 229 8.13 6.57 -0.28
N ASP A 230 8.91 5.96 -1.16
CA ASP A 230 9.99 5.04 -0.77
C ASP A 230 11.02 5.72 0.14
N ARG A 231 11.25 7.02 -0.01
CA ARG A 231 12.13 7.82 0.85
C ARG A 231 11.57 7.95 2.27
N VAL A 232 10.26 8.11 2.40
CA VAL A 232 9.56 8.21 3.71
C VAL A 232 9.37 6.83 4.33
N LEU A 233 9.32 5.77 3.54
CA LEU A 233 9.11 4.40 3.98
C LEU A 233 10.18 3.95 4.98
N GLU A 234 11.45 4.09 4.63
CA GLU A 234 12.55 3.69 5.51
C GLU A 234 12.63 4.53 6.78
N LEU A 235 12.38 5.85 6.67
CA LEU A 235 12.27 6.72 7.84
C LEU A 235 11.15 6.25 8.78
N THR A 236 9.98 5.94 8.23
CA THR A 236 8.82 5.42 9.00
C THR A 236 9.19 4.14 9.74
N ARG A 237 9.79 3.19 9.04
CA ARG A 237 10.23 1.91 9.60
C ARG A 237 11.24 2.10 10.76
N MET A 238 12.24 2.94 10.54
CA MET A 238 13.24 3.22 11.57
C MET A 238 12.61 3.83 12.82
N MET A 239 11.70 4.79 12.67
CA MET A 239 10.99 5.39 13.80
C MET A 239 10.12 4.38 14.55
N GLN A 240 9.48 3.46 13.85
CA GLN A 240 8.70 2.37 14.47
C GLN A 240 9.60 1.45 15.29
N ASN A 241 10.74 1.04 14.75
CA ASN A 241 11.70 0.18 15.45
C ASN A 241 12.35 0.86 16.66
N LEU A 242 12.45 2.20 16.65
CA LEU A 242 12.85 2.98 17.81
C LEU A 242 11.73 3.15 18.86
N GLY A 243 10.55 2.62 18.61
CA GLY A 243 9.42 2.67 19.55
C GLY A 243 8.75 4.04 19.67
N LEU A 244 8.88 4.92 18.66
CA LEU A 244 8.20 6.21 18.68
C LEU A 244 6.67 6.02 18.63
N ALA A 245 5.95 6.91 19.34
CA ALA A 245 4.50 6.89 19.33
C ALA A 245 3.94 7.18 17.92
N ARG A 246 2.89 6.45 17.54
CA ARG A 246 2.26 6.56 16.23
C ARG A 246 1.90 8.00 15.80
N PRO A 247 1.33 8.86 16.67
CA PRO A 247 1.06 10.26 16.29
C PRO A 247 2.32 11.05 15.91
N THR A 248 3.44 10.80 16.59
CA THR A 248 4.73 11.43 16.30
C THR A 248 5.25 10.98 14.93
N ILE A 249 5.18 9.67 14.66
CA ILE A 249 5.57 9.09 13.35
C ILE A 249 4.73 9.71 12.24
N THR A 250 3.41 9.74 12.39
CA THR A 250 2.50 10.32 11.39
C THR A 250 2.86 11.77 11.09
N SER A 251 3.04 12.60 12.12
CA SER A 251 3.40 14.03 11.96
C SER A 251 4.74 14.22 11.25
N LEU A 252 5.75 13.43 11.61
CA LEU A 252 7.07 13.50 10.95
C LEU A 252 7.02 13.02 9.50
N CYS A 253 6.24 11.99 9.20
CA CYS A 253 6.05 11.51 7.83
C CYS A 253 5.35 12.55 6.94
N GLU A 254 4.34 13.24 7.47
CA GLU A 254 3.65 14.31 6.75
C GLU A 254 4.60 15.50 6.47
N GLN A 255 5.41 15.87 7.44
CA GLN A 255 6.43 16.93 7.27
C GLN A 255 7.49 16.51 6.25
N ALA A 256 7.97 15.25 6.30
CA ALA A 256 8.92 14.73 5.32
C ALA A 256 8.31 14.73 3.92
N ALA A 257 7.07 14.28 3.75
CA ALA A 257 6.39 14.27 2.46
C ALA A 257 6.23 15.69 1.88
N GLN A 258 5.88 16.67 2.71
CA GLN A 258 5.78 18.07 2.29
C GLN A 258 7.14 18.65 1.87
N PHE A 259 8.18 18.38 2.67
CA PHE A 259 9.55 18.80 2.34
C PHE A 259 10.01 18.22 1.01
N LEU A 260 9.83 16.90 0.81
CA LEU A 260 10.20 16.20 -0.41
C LEU A 260 9.44 16.71 -1.64
N ALA A 261 8.15 16.98 -1.51
CA ALA A 261 7.36 17.54 -2.61
C ALA A 261 7.89 18.93 -3.06
N GLN A 262 8.33 19.76 -2.11
CA GLN A 262 8.96 21.03 -2.45
C GLN A 262 10.31 20.86 -3.15
N GLN A 263 11.14 19.92 -2.66
CA GLN A 263 12.43 19.61 -3.27
C GLN A 263 12.26 19.02 -4.68
N ASP A 264 11.28 18.13 -4.88
CA ASP A 264 11.00 17.53 -6.19
C ASP A 264 10.55 18.57 -7.21
N ALA A 265 9.73 19.54 -6.81
CA ALA A 265 9.33 20.66 -7.68
C ALA A 265 10.53 21.50 -8.12
N GLN A 266 11.44 21.81 -7.17
CA GLN A 266 12.68 22.52 -7.46
C GLN A 266 13.63 21.71 -8.36
N ALA A 267 13.79 20.41 -8.05
CA ALA A 267 14.64 19.50 -8.82
C ALA A 267 14.12 19.31 -10.26
N GLN A 268 12.80 19.29 -10.46
CA GLN A 268 12.20 19.19 -11.79
C GLN A 268 12.48 20.44 -12.62
N ALA A 269 12.33 21.63 -12.04
CA ALA A 269 12.69 22.88 -12.70
C ALA A 269 14.18 22.92 -13.06
N GLY A 270 15.05 22.47 -12.14
CA GLY A 270 16.49 22.34 -12.37
C GLY A 270 16.83 21.35 -13.50
N ARG A 271 16.15 20.19 -13.57
CA ARG A 271 16.35 19.20 -14.65
C ARG A 271 15.97 19.73 -16.01
N MET A 272 14.87 20.49 -16.11
CA MET A 272 14.46 21.15 -17.36
C MET A 272 15.52 22.17 -17.81
N ALA A 273 15.96 23.04 -16.89
CA ALA A 273 17.01 24.00 -17.17
C ALA A 273 18.35 23.34 -17.57
N PHE A 274 18.68 22.20 -16.93
CA PHE A 274 19.88 21.41 -17.24
C PHE A 274 19.79 20.78 -18.64
N ALA A 275 18.64 20.22 -19.02
CA ALA A 275 18.40 19.68 -20.35
C ALA A 275 18.55 20.77 -21.43
N ASP A 276 18.04 21.98 -21.18
CA ASP A 276 18.18 23.12 -22.07
C ASP A 276 19.66 23.54 -22.23
N VAL A 277 20.45 23.48 -21.18
CA VAL A 277 21.90 23.73 -21.23
C VAL A 277 22.59 22.66 -22.09
N CYS A 278 22.29 21.37 -21.85
CA CYS A 278 22.85 20.29 -22.67
C CYS A 278 22.49 20.43 -24.17
N ALA A 279 21.22 20.74 -24.47
CA ALA A 279 20.77 20.97 -25.84
C ALA A 279 21.47 22.18 -26.50
N ARG A 280 21.72 23.23 -25.72
CA ARG A 280 22.45 24.40 -26.18
C ARG A 280 23.93 24.11 -26.51
N ILE A 281 24.60 23.32 -25.65
CA ILE A 281 25.96 22.86 -25.88
C ILE A 281 26.01 21.96 -27.11
N ASP A 282 25.10 20.99 -27.23
CA ASP A 282 25.02 20.08 -28.37
C ASP A 282 24.81 20.84 -29.70
N GLY A 283 23.86 21.76 -29.73
CA GLY A 283 23.64 22.63 -30.88
C GLY A 283 24.85 23.54 -31.22
N GLY A 284 25.63 23.94 -30.21
CA GLY A 284 26.90 24.62 -30.38
C GLY A 284 27.93 23.73 -31.05
N LEU A 285 28.08 22.50 -30.59
CA LEU A 285 28.99 21.51 -31.18
C LEU A 285 28.63 21.17 -32.61
N GLU A 286 27.37 21.08 -32.94
CA GLU A 286 26.88 20.82 -34.28
C GLU A 286 27.26 21.95 -35.26
N ARG A 287 27.12 23.21 -34.84
CA ARG A 287 27.48 24.37 -35.67
C ARG A 287 28.97 24.44 -35.99
N ILE A 288 29.84 23.96 -35.11
CA ILE A 288 31.29 23.96 -35.35
C ILE A 288 31.80 22.68 -36.00
N ALA A 289 30.96 21.65 -36.17
CA ALA A 289 31.35 20.37 -36.79
C ALA A 289 31.87 20.51 -38.24
N GLY A 290 31.47 21.57 -38.94
CA GLY A 290 31.88 21.85 -40.32
C GLY A 290 33.16 22.71 -40.48
N VAL A 291 33.86 23.05 -39.38
CA VAL A 291 35.08 23.85 -39.44
C VAL A 291 36.26 23.02 -39.96
N GLY A 292 36.71 23.31 -41.19
CA GLY A 292 37.61 22.46 -41.96
C GLY A 292 39.04 22.28 -41.42
N ASN A 293 39.50 23.09 -40.47
CA ASN A 293 40.84 22.98 -39.84
C ASN A 293 40.76 22.64 -38.36
N SER A 294 39.75 21.84 -37.93
CA SER A 294 39.60 21.43 -36.57
C SER A 294 40.13 20.01 -36.35
N ASN A 295 40.91 19.80 -35.26
CA ASN A 295 41.27 18.50 -34.77
C ASN A 295 40.36 18.03 -33.58
N VAL A 296 39.25 18.74 -33.35
CA VAL A 296 38.28 18.42 -32.31
C VAL A 296 37.37 17.30 -32.80
N ASP A 297 37.37 16.19 -32.05
CA ASP A 297 36.42 15.10 -32.27
C ASP A 297 35.07 15.47 -31.61
N ILE A 298 34.17 15.97 -32.47
CA ILE A 298 32.82 16.40 -32.04
C ILE A 298 32.02 15.23 -31.44
N ALA A 299 32.20 14.02 -31.97
CA ALA A 299 31.48 12.85 -31.44
C ALA A 299 31.97 12.50 -30.02
N ALA A 300 33.29 12.58 -29.80
CA ALA A 300 33.85 12.38 -28.46
C ALA A 300 33.42 13.49 -27.46
N PHE A 301 33.23 14.73 -27.93
CA PHE A 301 32.74 15.83 -27.09
C PHE A 301 31.26 15.63 -26.73
N ARG A 302 30.43 15.24 -27.70
CA ARG A 302 29.01 14.88 -27.46
C ARG A 302 28.88 13.74 -26.47
N ALA A 303 29.73 12.72 -26.55
CA ALA A 303 29.72 11.60 -25.60
C ALA A 303 30.10 12.03 -24.16
N ARG A 304 30.63 13.23 -23.97
CA ARG A 304 31.05 13.79 -22.67
C ARG A 304 30.16 14.99 -22.24
N LEU A 305 28.97 15.12 -22.80
CA LEU A 305 28.01 16.09 -22.28
C LEU A 305 27.77 15.80 -20.79
N PRO A 306 27.56 16.85 -19.97
CA PRO A 306 27.27 16.66 -18.56
C PRO A 306 26.03 15.78 -18.38
N GLN A 307 26.07 14.93 -17.37
CA GLN A 307 24.96 14.06 -17.02
C GLN A 307 24.30 14.55 -15.73
N ALA A 308 23.00 14.33 -15.61
CA ALA A 308 22.29 14.59 -14.36
C ALA A 308 22.81 13.68 -13.26
N GLU A 309 22.73 14.15 -12.01
CA GLU A 309 23.11 13.35 -10.84
C GLU A 309 22.28 12.08 -10.74
N ASP A 310 22.87 11.04 -10.14
CA ASP A 310 22.19 9.78 -9.83
C ASP A 310 20.99 10.03 -8.90
N GLN A 311 19.83 9.49 -9.27
CA GLN A 311 18.58 9.72 -8.54
C GLN A 311 18.67 9.21 -7.08
N ALA A 312 19.37 8.10 -6.84
CA ALA A 312 19.54 7.55 -5.49
C ALA A 312 20.36 8.50 -4.60
N LEU A 313 21.38 9.15 -5.16
CA LEU A 313 22.16 10.16 -4.44
C LEU A 313 21.33 11.40 -4.15
N VAL A 314 20.50 11.84 -5.10
CA VAL A 314 19.58 12.97 -4.91
C VAL A 314 18.59 12.65 -3.78
N ASP A 315 17.96 11.48 -3.80
CA ASP A 315 17.00 11.04 -2.78
C ASP A 315 17.66 10.99 -1.39
N GLN A 316 18.86 10.45 -1.27
CA GLN A 316 19.61 10.40 -0.02
C GLN A 316 19.95 11.82 0.49
N THR A 317 20.36 12.71 -0.39
CA THR A 317 20.67 14.11 -0.07
C THR A 317 19.43 14.85 0.43
N GLN A 318 18.27 14.65 -0.23
CA GLN A 318 17.00 15.25 0.17
C GLN A 318 16.57 14.78 1.57
N MET A 319 16.67 13.47 1.85
CA MET A 319 16.35 12.93 3.18
C MET A 319 17.30 13.44 4.26
N THR A 320 18.59 13.55 3.96
CA THR A 320 19.57 14.16 4.88
C THR A 320 19.23 15.62 5.14
N GLY A 321 18.82 16.35 4.11
CA GLY A 321 18.36 17.74 4.22
C GLY A 321 17.12 17.88 5.12
N PHE A 322 16.16 16.97 5.00
CA PHE A 322 14.98 16.93 5.86
C PHE A 322 15.37 16.72 7.33
N VAL A 323 16.18 15.71 7.63
CA VAL A 323 16.63 15.43 9.00
C VAL A 323 17.37 16.63 9.59
N LEU A 324 18.25 17.28 8.80
CA LEU A 324 18.96 18.47 9.22
C LEU A 324 18.02 19.63 9.50
N ALA A 325 17.00 19.85 8.66
CA ALA A 325 16.00 20.90 8.86
C ALA A 325 15.23 20.68 10.17
N GLU A 326 14.81 19.44 10.47
CA GLU A 326 14.13 19.10 11.72
C GLU A 326 15.03 19.31 12.95
N LEU A 327 16.30 18.93 12.88
CA LEU A 327 17.29 19.17 13.95
C LEU A 327 17.47 20.67 14.21
N LEU A 328 17.57 21.48 13.15
CA LEU A 328 17.69 22.94 13.29
C LEU A 328 16.39 23.56 13.86
N ALA A 329 15.22 23.08 13.46
CA ALA A 329 13.94 23.52 14.02
C ALA A 329 13.84 23.17 15.51
N LEU A 330 14.24 21.95 15.89
CA LEU A 330 14.30 21.52 17.29
C LEU A 330 15.26 22.39 18.11
N ARG A 331 16.47 22.66 17.60
CA ARG A 331 17.46 23.52 18.23
C ARG A 331 16.90 24.95 18.47
N LYS A 332 16.22 25.51 17.45
CA LYS A 332 15.57 26.83 17.59
C LYS A 332 14.49 26.79 18.66
N ARG A 333 13.70 25.72 18.74
CA ARG A 333 12.66 25.57 19.77
C ARG A 333 13.28 25.52 21.18
N ILE A 334 14.30 24.69 21.37
CA ILE A 334 15.01 24.56 22.64
C ILE A 334 15.59 25.92 23.06
N ASN A 335 16.32 26.61 22.18
CA ASN A 335 16.93 27.88 22.46
C ASN A 335 15.90 28.98 22.81
N ARG A 336 14.65 28.85 22.34
CA ARG A 336 13.56 29.79 22.66
C ARG A 336 12.91 29.45 24.00
N THR A 337 12.72 28.16 24.31
CA THR A 337 11.96 27.74 25.50
C THR A 337 12.83 27.62 26.73
N LEU A 338 14.09 27.24 26.59
CA LEU A 338 15.01 27.02 27.72
C LEU A 338 15.19 28.25 28.59
N PRO A 339 15.45 29.47 28.06
CA PRO A 339 15.58 30.69 28.87
C PRO A 339 14.31 31.00 29.68
N ALA A 340 13.13 30.89 29.07
CA ALA A 340 11.87 31.10 29.72
C ALA A 340 11.59 30.10 30.88
N LEU A 341 12.01 28.84 30.70
CA LEU A 341 11.91 27.81 31.75
C LEU A 341 12.89 28.12 32.90
N THR A 342 14.12 28.52 32.57
CA THR A 342 15.13 28.87 33.55
C THR A 342 14.68 30.06 34.40
N GLU A 343 14.13 31.11 33.78
CA GLU A 343 13.56 32.25 34.47
C GLU A 343 12.40 31.88 35.39
N ARG A 344 11.51 31.00 34.89
CA ARG A 344 10.37 30.51 35.69
C ARG A 344 10.83 29.64 36.87
N LEU A 345 11.89 28.87 36.70
CA LEU A 345 12.48 28.06 37.78
C LEU A 345 13.06 28.96 38.86
N ALA A 346 13.85 29.97 38.48
CA ALA A 346 14.42 30.96 39.43
C ALA A 346 13.34 31.68 40.22
N LEU A 347 12.21 32.04 39.60
CA LEU A 347 11.07 32.65 40.29
C LEU A 347 10.39 31.68 41.28
N LEU A 348 10.34 30.40 40.96
CA LEU A 348 9.79 29.38 41.88
C LEU A 348 10.73 29.14 43.07
N GLU A 349 12.03 29.09 42.83
CA GLU A 349 13.06 28.98 43.88
C GLU A 349 12.98 30.14 44.83
N ALA A 350 12.95 31.39 44.33
CA ALA A 350 12.81 32.60 45.14
C ALA A 350 11.52 32.61 45.99
N ARG A 351 10.42 32.04 45.48
CA ARG A 351 9.17 31.90 46.25
C ARG A 351 9.28 30.83 47.34
N LEU A 352 9.98 29.71 47.07
CA LEU A 352 10.23 28.67 48.08
C LEU A 352 11.07 29.23 49.25
N ASP A 353 12.11 29.97 48.93
CA ASP A 353 12.96 30.61 49.96
C ASP A 353 12.19 31.60 50.85
N MET A 354 11.18 32.27 50.27
CA MET A 354 10.31 33.18 51.08
C MET A 354 9.31 32.45 51.97
N VAL A 355 9.03 31.18 51.73
CA VAL A 355 8.07 30.34 52.47
C VAL A 355 8.79 29.43 53.47
N ALA A 356 10.09 29.19 53.32
CA ALA A 356 10.88 28.44 54.29
C ALA A 356 10.89 29.17 55.65
N PRO A 357 10.51 28.49 56.75
CA PRO A 357 10.61 29.11 58.09
C PRO A 357 12.09 29.43 58.38
N PRO A 358 12.38 30.54 59.12
CA PRO A 358 13.75 30.89 59.50
C PRO A 358 14.35 29.72 60.29
N GLU A 359 15.56 29.34 59.90
CA GLU A 359 16.33 28.34 60.64
C GLU A 359 16.40 28.82 62.12
N THR A 360 15.77 28.05 63.02
CA THR A 360 15.92 28.22 64.44
C THR A 360 17.40 28.02 64.79
N GLU A 361 18.08 29.10 65.14
CA GLU A 361 19.40 29.03 65.74
C GLU A 361 19.31 28.07 66.94
N ALA A 362 19.98 26.93 66.84
CA ALA A 362 20.14 26.02 67.97
C ALA A 362 21.00 26.75 69.02
N GLU A 363 20.34 27.25 70.05
CA GLU A 363 21.00 27.71 71.24
C GLU A 363 21.95 26.62 71.75
N THR A 364 23.24 26.83 71.57
CA THR A 364 24.27 26.13 72.30
C THR A 364 24.21 26.62 73.72
N GLY A 365 23.36 26.01 74.57
CA GLY A 365 23.42 26.11 76.00
C GLY A 365 24.67 25.38 76.50
N ALA A 366 25.69 26.14 76.81
CA ALA A 366 26.77 25.72 77.69
C ALA A 366 26.27 25.82 79.11
N GLU A 367 26.34 24.68 79.86
CA GLU A 367 26.49 24.60 81.31
C GLU A 367 27.07 23.21 81.56
N GLY A 368 28.20 23.12 82.23
CA GLY A 368 28.71 23.43 83.53
C GLY A 368 29.24 22.16 84.11
#